data_fb5a82a3497166c1568dfaf5863721dd
#
_entry.id   fb5a82a3497166c1568dfaf5863721dd
#
_cell.length_a   1.000
_cell.length_b   1.000
_cell.length_c   1.000
_cell.angle_alpha   90.00
_cell.angle_beta   90.00
_cell.angle_gamma   90.00
#
_symmetry.space_group_name_H-M   'P 1'
#
loop_
_entity.id
_entity.type
_entity.pdbx_description
1 polymer ?
#
loop_
_entity_poly.entity_id
_entity_poly.type
_entity_poly.pdbx_seq_one_letter_code
_entity_poly.pdbx_strand_id
1 'polypeptide(L)'
;MHFSNTPAPRPSGLLRVASVNVNGIRAAYKKDMAAWLASRDIDILCLQEVRAPDAIVRELLDESQWHILHAEAAAKGRAGVLVATRRTPNSAGELLENQPVATRSNIGEEYFDDSGRWVEADYVLPNGKTLTVVSAYVHSGEVGTQKQDDKYRFLERMLVRIPELAKHSDHVLIVGDLNVGHTELDIKNWKANQKRAGFLPEERAYFDRFFGDIGY
;
A
#
# COMPACT_ATOMS: atom_id res chain seq x y z
N MET A 1 8.87 21.04 -10.61
CA MET A 1 7.82 20.61 -11.58
C MET A 1 6.55 21.34 -11.18
N HIS A 2 5.93 22.09 -12.11
CA HIS A 2 4.59 22.64 -11.87
C HIS A 2 3.57 21.54 -12.12
N PHE A 3 2.90 21.06 -11.08
CA PHE A 3 1.74 20.21 -11.23
C PHE A 3 0.56 21.08 -11.67
N SER A 4 -0.18 20.62 -12.70
CA SER A 4 -1.48 21.22 -13.01
C SER A 4 -2.38 21.06 -11.80
N ASN A 5 -3.01 22.13 -11.32
CA ASN A 5 -3.93 22.11 -10.19
C ASN A 5 -5.29 21.49 -10.53
N THR A 6 -5.51 21.15 -11.79
CA THR A 6 -6.76 20.55 -12.24
C THR A 6 -6.52 19.07 -12.55
N PRO A 7 -7.20 18.15 -11.86
CA PRO A 7 -7.13 16.73 -12.18
C PRO A 7 -7.56 16.47 -13.62
N ALA A 8 -6.89 15.53 -14.28
CA ALA A 8 -7.34 15.11 -15.61
C ALA A 8 -8.76 14.52 -15.51
N PRO A 9 -9.66 14.88 -16.43
CA PRO A 9 -10.99 14.28 -16.52
C PRO A 9 -10.88 12.76 -16.56
N ARG A 10 -11.80 12.07 -15.90
CA ARG A 10 -11.88 10.62 -15.97
C ARG A 10 -13.29 10.16 -16.32
N PRO A 11 -13.47 9.00 -16.97
CA PRO A 11 -14.79 8.41 -17.17
C PRO A 11 -15.46 8.13 -15.82
N SER A 12 -16.80 8.18 -15.80
CA SER A 12 -17.59 7.73 -14.64
C SER A 12 -17.41 6.22 -14.40
N GLY A 13 -17.63 5.77 -13.18
CA GLY A 13 -17.50 4.36 -12.80
C GLY A 13 -16.05 3.88 -12.59
N LEU A 14 -15.05 4.78 -12.63
CA LEU A 14 -13.66 4.44 -12.37
C LEU A 14 -13.18 4.94 -11.01
N LEU A 15 -12.59 4.05 -10.23
CA LEU A 15 -11.84 4.40 -9.02
C LEU A 15 -10.39 4.73 -9.36
N ARG A 16 -9.87 5.80 -8.78
CA ARG A 16 -8.44 6.13 -8.86
C ARG A 16 -7.77 5.80 -7.55
N VAL A 17 -6.96 4.76 -7.59
CA VAL A 17 -6.11 4.33 -6.47
C VAL A 17 -4.69 4.83 -6.71
N ALA A 18 -4.07 5.41 -5.69
CA ALA A 18 -2.67 5.80 -5.71
C ALA A 18 -1.89 5.07 -4.62
N SER A 19 -0.68 4.60 -4.96
CA SER A 19 0.25 4.01 -4.01
C SER A 19 1.58 4.78 -4.06
N VAL A 20 2.08 5.22 -2.89
CA VAL A 20 3.29 6.04 -2.79
C VAL A 20 4.09 5.67 -1.55
N ASN A 21 5.33 5.21 -1.72
CA ASN A 21 6.31 5.22 -0.63
C ASN A 21 6.77 6.66 -0.40
N VAL A 22 6.41 7.25 0.74
CA VAL A 22 6.68 8.66 1.05
C VAL A 22 8.00 8.89 1.78
N ASN A 23 8.66 7.83 2.24
CA ASN A 23 9.91 7.92 3.02
C ASN A 23 9.84 9.00 4.13
N GLY A 24 8.75 8.98 4.86
CA GLY A 24 8.40 9.95 5.91
C GLY A 24 7.42 11.02 5.45
N ILE A 25 6.17 10.94 5.92
CA ILE A 25 5.07 11.82 5.49
C ILE A 25 5.37 13.31 5.75
N ARG A 26 6.02 13.66 6.87
CA ARG A 26 6.42 15.05 7.16
C ARG A 26 7.37 15.59 6.10
N ALA A 27 8.32 14.78 5.64
CA ALA A 27 9.28 15.17 4.59
C ALA A 27 8.60 15.30 3.23
N ALA A 28 7.64 14.42 2.92
CA ALA A 28 6.86 14.48 1.69
C ALA A 28 6.00 15.75 1.63
N TYR A 29 5.34 16.14 2.73
CA TYR A 29 4.56 17.37 2.80
C TYR A 29 5.42 18.64 2.64
N LYS A 30 6.66 18.64 3.14
CA LYS A 30 7.63 19.73 2.87
C LYS A 30 8.06 19.80 1.39
N LYS A 31 7.78 18.78 0.58
CA LYS A 31 8.08 18.68 -0.85
C LYS A 31 6.82 18.72 -1.72
N ASP A 32 5.83 19.51 -1.30
CA ASP A 32 4.59 19.76 -2.04
C ASP A 32 3.65 18.57 -2.21
N MET A 33 3.68 17.58 -1.32
CA MET A 33 2.75 16.44 -1.37
C MET A 33 1.28 16.88 -1.34
N ALA A 34 0.93 17.92 -0.57
CA ALA A 34 -0.42 18.46 -0.53
C ALA A 34 -0.89 18.95 -1.91
N ALA A 35 -0.07 19.71 -2.63
CA ALA A 35 -0.36 20.16 -3.98
C ALA A 35 -0.47 19.00 -4.97
N TRP A 36 0.39 17.97 -4.82
CA TRP A 36 0.31 16.77 -5.63
C TRP A 36 -1.02 16.04 -5.41
N LEU A 37 -1.45 15.82 -4.16
CA LEU A 37 -2.73 15.19 -3.83
C LEU A 37 -3.91 15.97 -4.43
N ALA A 38 -3.91 17.30 -4.28
CA ALA A 38 -4.96 18.16 -4.82
C ALA A 38 -5.06 18.08 -6.35
N SER A 39 -3.94 17.79 -7.05
CA SER A 39 -3.87 17.71 -8.51
C SER A 39 -4.26 16.34 -9.08
N ARG A 40 -4.60 15.33 -8.26
CA ARG A 40 -4.71 13.94 -8.74
C ARG A 40 -6.10 13.32 -8.69
N ASP A 41 -7.05 13.94 -8.01
CA ASP A 41 -8.42 13.41 -7.90
C ASP A 41 -8.45 11.91 -7.46
N ILE A 42 -7.72 11.62 -6.38
CA ILE A 42 -7.56 10.26 -5.85
C ILE A 42 -8.76 9.90 -4.97
N ASP A 43 -9.31 8.69 -5.14
CA ASP A 43 -10.36 8.15 -4.27
C ASP A 43 -9.79 7.36 -3.11
N ILE A 44 -8.78 6.52 -3.37
CA ILE A 44 -8.10 5.70 -2.37
C ILE A 44 -6.60 5.95 -2.46
N LEU A 45 -6.02 6.39 -1.36
CA LEU A 45 -4.59 6.67 -1.22
C LEU A 45 -3.96 5.63 -0.30
N CYS A 46 -2.94 4.94 -0.80
CA CYS A 46 -2.12 3.99 -0.06
C CYS A 46 -0.72 4.57 0.13
N LEU A 47 -0.26 4.72 1.38
CA LEU A 47 1.09 5.21 1.65
C LEU A 47 1.91 4.15 2.38
N GLN A 48 3.20 4.13 2.08
CA GLN A 48 4.20 3.30 2.75
C GLN A 48 5.31 4.20 3.30
N GLU A 49 6.02 3.70 4.30
CA GLU A 49 7.05 4.44 5.05
C GLU A 49 6.54 5.80 5.59
N VAL A 50 5.36 5.79 6.17
CA VAL A 50 4.73 6.97 6.76
C VAL A 50 5.61 7.58 7.87
N ARG A 51 6.24 6.75 8.71
CA ARG A 51 7.24 7.12 9.73
C ARG A 51 6.79 8.26 10.66
N ALA A 52 5.53 8.34 10.98
CA ALA A 52 4.95 9.36 11.85
C ALA A 52 3.85 8.78 12.73
N PRO A 53 3.62 9.34 13.93
CA PRO A 53 2.48 8.99 14.77
C PRO A 53 1.15 9.29 14.08
N ASP A 54 0.11 8.56 14.45
CA ASP A 54 -1.23 8.67 13.89
C ASP A 54 -1.79 10.10 13.95
N ALA A 55 -1.61 10.81 15.06
CA ALA A 55 -2.06 12.20 15.20
C ALA A 55 -1.48 13.15 14.13
N ILE A 56 -0.20 12.97 13.78
CA ILE A 56 0.46 13.77 12.72
C ILE A 56 -0.07 13.40 11.34
N VAL A 57 -0.36 12.11 11.11
CA VAL A 57 -0.93 11.65 9.84
C VAL A 57 -2.30 12.27 9.62
N ARG A 58 -3.16 12.27 10.64
CA ARG A 58 -4.52 12.86 10.59
C ARG A 58 -4.50 14.37 10.37
N GLU A 59 -3.55 15.06 11.01
CA GLU A 59 -3.35 16.51 10.79
C GLU A 59 -2.93 16.81 9.35
N LEU A 60 -1.91 16.11 8.82
CA LEU A 60 -1.34 16.38 7.50
C LEU A 60 -2.28 16.01 6.35
N LEU A 61 -2.98 14.86 6.45
CA LEU A 61 -3.93 14.42 5.42
C LEU A 61 -5.29 15.11 5.52
N ASP A 62 -5.58 15.81 6.62
CA ASP A 62 -6.89 16.39 6.93
C ASP A 62 -8.01 15.33 7.00
N GLU A 63 -8.26 14.82 8.20
CA GLU A 63 -9.28 13.78 8.41
C GLU A 63 -10.71 14.22 8.11
N SER A 64 -10.96 15.51 7.88
CA SER A 64 -12.24 15.98 7.37
C SER A 64 -12.45 15.62 5.89
N GLN A 65 -11.37 15.45 5.14
CA GLN A 65 -11.39 15.08 3.73
C GLN A 65 -11.16 13.58 3.50
N TRP A 66 -10.49 12.91 4.44
CA TRP A 66 -10.11 11.52 4.30
C TRP A 66 -10.57 10.67 5.48
N HIS A 67 -11.10 9.48 5.18
CA HIS A 67 -11.20 8.40 6.16
C HIS A 67 -9.86 7.67 6.19
N ILE A 68 -9.13 7.75 7.31
CA ILE A 68 -7.75 7.29 7.41
C ILE A 68 -7.69 6.02 8.25
N LEU A 69 -7.15 4.96 7.68
CA LEU A 69 -6.75 3.73 8.37
C LEU A 69 -5.22 3.66 8.33
N HIS A 70 -4.59 3.83 9.48
CA HIS A 70 -3.13 3.87 9.61
C HIS A 70 -2.65 2.79 10.58
N ALA A 71 -1.70 1.97 10.15
CA ALA A 71 -0.94 1.06 10.99
C ALA A 71 0.42 1.69 11.31
N GLU A 72 0.54 2.27 12.50
CA GLU A 72 1.81 2.77 13.01
C GLU A 72 2.69 1.61 13.47
N ALA A 73 3.99 1.66 13.21
CA ALA A 73 4.92 0.68 13.76
C ALA A 73 5.25 1.02 15.22
N ALA A 74 5.37 0.01 16.09
CA ALA A 74 5.81 0.19 17.47
C ALA A 74 7.22 0.85 17.55
N ALA A 75 8.08 0.55 16.58
CA ALA A 75 9.39 1.19 16.44
C ALA A 75 9.24 2.61 15.86
N LYS A 76 9.36 3.62 16.72
CA LYS A 76 9.20 5.04 16.34
C LYS A 76 10.03 5.44 15.13
N GLY A 77 9.38 6.16 14.19
CA GLY A 77 10.03 6.69 12.98
C GLY A 77 10.40 5.62 11.95
N ARG A 78 9.85 4.43 12.05
CA ARG A 78 10.08 3.32 11.11
C ARG A 78 8.76 2.87 10.51
N ALA A 79 8.83 2.29 9.29
CA ALA A 79 7.68 1.73 8.58
C ALA A 79 6.44 2.64 8.63
N GLY A 80 5.28 2.09 8.93
CA GLY A 80 3.98 2.75 8.88
C GLY A 80 3.37 2.69 7.49
N VAL A 81 2.17 2.10 7.40
CA VAL A 81 1.39 2.05 6.16
C VAL A 81 -0.02 2.58 6.42
N LEU A 82 -0.65 3.15 5.41
CA LEU A 82 -2.04 3.56 5.52
C LEU A 82 -2.83 3.31 4.24
N VAL A 83 -4.15 3.21 4.42
CA VAL A 83 -5.15 3.39 3.38
C VAL A 83 -6.03 4.57 3.80
N ALA A 84 -6.16 5.57 2.93
CA ALA A 84 -7.04 6.70 3.14
C ALA A 84 -8.07 6.77 2.02
N THR A 85 -9.35 6.88 2.38
CA THR A 85 -10.49 6.95 1.45
C THR A 85 -11.05 8.36 1.44
N ARG A 86 -11.25 8.93 0.27
CA ARG A 86 -11.80 10.28 0.13
C ARG A 86 -13.24 10.36 0.66
N ARG A 87 -13.55 11.42 1.42
CA ARG A 87 -14.88 11.67 1.98
C ARG A 87 -15.79 12.50 1.06
N THR A 88 -15.24 13.11 0.02
CA THR A 88 -15.99 13.92 -0.94
C THR A 88 -16.06 13.21 -2.29
N PRO A 89 -17.12 13.42 -3.08
CA PRO A 89 -17.19 12.88 -4.44
C PRO A 89 -15.97 13.27 -5.27
N ASN A 90 -15.57 12.39 -6.18
CA ASN A 90 -14.54 12.66 -7.17
C ASN A 90 -15.03 13.66 -8.24
N SER A 91 -14.16 13.98 -9.22
CA SER A 91 -14.50 14.90 -10.32
C SER A 91 -15.66 14.43 -11.21
N ALA A 92 -16.00 13.14 -11.19
CA ALA A 92 -17.17 12.58 -11.87
C ALA A 92 -18.46 12.64 -11.02
N GLY A 93 -18.39 13.17 -9.79
CA GLY A 93 -19.53 13.23 -8.87
C GLY A 93 -19.80 11.92 -8.12
N GLU A 94 -18.87 10.97 -8.19
CA GLU A 94 -19.03 9.65 -7.59
C GLU A 94 -18.27 9.58 -6.25
N LEU A 95 -18.91 8.97 -5.27
CA LEU A 95 -18.32 8.63 -3.97
C LEU A 95 -18.44 7.12 -3.80
N LEU A 96 -17.46 6.50 -3.17
CA LEU A 96 -17.68 5.17 -2.60
C LEU A 96 -18.84 5.30 -1.61
N GLU A 97 -19.96 4.66 -1.90
CA GLU A 97 -21.23 4.81 -1.15
C GLU A 97 -21.03 4.53 0.33
N ASN A 98 -20.19 3.57 0.62
CA ASN A 98 -19.79 3.24 1.97
C ASN A 98 -18.30 3.47 2.11
N GLN A 99 -17.91 4.19 3.15
CA GLN A 99 -16.54 4.15 3.69
C GLN A 99 -16.18 2.67 3.93
N PRO A 100 -14.92 2.30 4.14
CA PRO A 100 -14.56 0.90 4.31
C PRO A 100 -15.54 0.19 5.24
N VAL A 101 -16.18 -0.89 4.77
CA VAL A 101 -17.15 -1.67 5.54
C VAL A 101 -16.44 -2.57 6.58
N ALA A 102 -15.18 -2.90 6.33
CA ALA A 102 -14.32 -3.58 7.28
C ALA A 102 -12.86 -3.14 7.09
N THR A 103 -12.09 -3.17 8.16
CA THR A 103 -10.67 -2.76 8.15
C THR A 103 -9.84 -3.68 9.03
N ARG A 104 -8.59 -3.91 8.64
CA ARG A 104 -7.61 -4.71 9.39
C ARG A 104 -6.24 -4.06 9.26
N SER A 105 -5.47 -4.04 10.35
CA SER A 105 -4.14 -3.41 10.41
C SER A 105 -2.99 -4.41 10.55
N ASN A 106 -3.26 -5.69 10.29
CA ASN A 106 -2.26 -6.74 10.33
C ASN A 106 -2.47 -7.77 9.21
N ILE A 107 -1.43 -8.55 8.93
CA ILE A 107 -1.46 -9.62 7.92
C ILE A 107 -2.05 -10.94 8.44
N GLY A 108 -2.51 -10.96 9.70
CA GLY A 108 -3.07 -12.16 10.36
C GLY A 108 -1.99 -13.09 10.93
N GLU A 109 -0.86 -12.55 11.35
CA GLU A 109 0.19 -13.24 12.10
C GLU A 109 0.71 -12.30 13.20
N GLU A 110 0.53 -12.71 14.47
CA GLU A 110 0.85 -11.92 15.67
C GLU A 110 2.28 -11.33 15.66
N TYR A 111 3.23 -12.08 15.11
CA TYR A 111 4.61 -11.61 14.98
C TYR A 111 4.74 -10.26 14.26
N PHE A 112 3.80 -9.93 13.38
CA PHE A 112 3.81 -8.71 12.58
C PHE A 112 2.81 -7.64 13.03
N ASP A 113 2.04 -7.87 14.08
CA ASP A 113 0.94 -6.96 14.49
C ASP A 113 1.42 -5.53 14.72
N ASP A 114 2.59 -5.38 15.36
CA ASP A 114 3.18 -4.07 15.65
C ASP A 114 4.18 -3.57 14.60
N SER A 115 4.24 -4.23 13.45
CA SER A 115 5.24 -3.92 12.41
C SER A 115 4.92 -2.67 11.59
N GLY A 116 3.64 -2.27 11.52
CA GLY A 116 3.19 -1.16 10.69
C GLY A 116 3.43 -1.39 9.20
N ARG A 117 3.18 -2.62 8.68
CA ARG A 117 3.54 -3.03 7.32
C ARG A 117 2.39 -3.53 6.46
N TRP A 118 1.19 -3.68 7.04
CA TRP A 118 0.04 -4.23 6.34
C TRP A 118 -1.25 -3.58 6.85
N VAL A 119 -2.06 -3.08 5.93
CA VAL A 119 -3.38 -2.53 6.20
C VAL A 119 -4.33 -2.95 5.09
N GLU A 120 -5.52 -3.40 5.46
CA GLU A 120 -6.59 -3.79 4.55
C GLU A 120 -7.83 -2.94 4.77
N ALA A 121 -8.49 -2.57 3.68
CA ALA A 121 -9.78 -1.88 3.70
C ALA A 121 -10.72 -2.54 2.68
N ASP A 122 -11.90 -2.95 3.13
CA ASP A 122 -12.91 -3.58 2.29
C ASP A 122 -14.00 -2.57 1.93
N TYR A 123 -14.41 -2.60 0.68
CA TYR A 123 -15.41 -1.69 0.11
C TYR A 123 -16.51 -2.47 -0.60
N VAL A 124 -17.71 -1.90 -0.62
CA VAL A 124 -18.78 -2.28 -1.54
C VAL A 124 -18.77 -1.28 -2.69
N LEU A 125 -18.64 -1.78 -3.91
CA LEU A 125 -18.67 -0.97 -5.11
C LEU A 125 -20.12 -0.65 -5.55
N PRO A 126 -20.36 0.40 -6.36
CA PRO A 126 -21.71 0.76 -6.84
C PRO A 126 -22.45 -0.37 -7.56
N ASN A 127 -21.73 -1.33 -8.14
CA ASN A 127 -22.30 -2.50 -8.80
C ASN A 127 -22.58 -3.68 -7.83
N GLY A 128 -22.45 -3.46 -6.52
CA GLY A 128 -22.67 -4.46 -5.48
C GLY A 128 -21.50 -5.44 -5.25
N LYS A 129 -20.42 -5.36 -6.06
CA LYS A 129 -19.23 -6.17 -5.86
C LYS A 129 -18.39 -5.66 -4.71
N THR A 130 -17.57 -6.54 -4.14
CA THR A 130 -16.64 -6.22 -3.07
C THR A 130 -15.24 -5.99 -3.60
N LEU A 131 -14.53 -5.03 -3.00
CA LEU A 131 -13.14 -4.72 -3.28
C LEU A 131 -12.36 -4.66 -1.97
N THR A 132 -11.31 -5.45 -1.85
CA THR A 132 -10.31 -5.29 -0.79
C THR A 132 -9.09 -4.55 -1.35
N VAL A 133 -8.72 -3.43 -0.71
CA VAL A 133 -7.48 -2.70 -1.00
C VAL A 133 -6.50 -2.89 0.14
N VAL A 134 -5.28 -3.29 -0.21
CA VAL A 134 -4.19 -3.52 0.73
C VAL A 134 -3.05 -2.55 0.46
N SER A 135 -2.60 -1.85 1.50
CA SER A 135 -1.32 -1.13 1.48
C SER A 135 -0.27 -1.96 2.22
N ALA A 136 0.73 -2.43 1.48
CA ALA A 136 1.79 -3.29 2.00
C ALA A 136 3.16 -2.62 1.94
N TYR A 137 3.99 -2.87 2.97
CA TYR A 137 5.39 -2.50 3.00
C TYR A 137 6.23 -3.71 3.42
N VAL A 138 6.70 -4.47 2.44
CA VAL A 138 7.53 -5.66 2.69
C VAL A 138 8.90 -5.23 3.24
N HIS A 139 9.48 -6.04 4.12
CA HIS A 139 10.81 -5.80 4.66
C HIS A 139 11.86 -5.65 3.55
N SER A 140 12.77 -4.70 3.67
CA SER A 140 13.86 -4.54 2.69
C SER A 140 14.80 -5.75 2.66
N GLY A 141 14.93 -6.42 3.82
CA GLY A 141 15.87 -7.53 3.99
C GLY A 141 17.32 -7.06 4.12
N GLU A 142 18.17 -7.96 4.57
CA GLU A 142 19.63 -7.83 4.61
C GLU A 142 20.20 -9.24 4.71
N VAL A 143 20.93 -9.66 3.67
CA VAL A 143 21.44 -11.04 3.54
C VAL A 143 22.21 -11.46 4.78
N GLY A 144 21.91 -12.65 5.32
CA GLY A 144 22.57 -13.22 6.48
C GLY A 144 22.16 -12.61 7.83
N THR A 145 21.06 -11.87 7.89
CA THR A 145 20.55 -11.28 9.14
C THR A 145 19.08 -11.64 9.37
N GLN A 146 18.61 -11.46 10.61
CA GLN A 146 17.20 -11.62 10.99
C GLN A 146 16.23 -10.82 10.09
N LYS A 147 16.68 -9.67 9.54
CA LYS A 147 15.85 -8.87 8.63
C LYS A 147 15.50 -9.63 7.34
N GLN A 148 16.40 -10.51 6.87
CA GLN A 148 16.13 -11.35 5.71
C GLN A 148 15.14 -12.46 6.06
N ASP A 149 15.29 -13.06 7.23
CA ASP A 149 14.37 -14.10 7.72
C ASP A 149 12.97 -13.51 7.94
N ASP A 150 12.87 -12.33 8.53
CA ASP A 150 11.60 -11.59 8.69
C ASP A 150 10.94 -11.30 7.34
N LYS A 151 11.74 -10.97 6.31
CA LYS A 151 11.24 -10.75 4.95
C LYS A 151 10.63 -12.01 4.37
N TYR A 152 11.35 -13.13 4.45
CA TYR A 152 10.84 -14.42 3.96
C TYR A 152 9.57 -14.84 4.71
N ARG A 153 9.55 -14.71 6.03
CA ARG A 153 8.38 -15.01 6.85
C ARG A 153 7.17 -14.15 6.45
N PHE A 154 7.40 -12.87 6.16
CA PHE A 154 6.34 -11.97 5.69
C PHE A 154 5.82 -12.38 4.31
N LEU A 155 6.70 -12.71 3.36
CA LEU A 155 6.35 -13.20 2.02
C LEU A 155 5.59 -14.54 2.08
N GLU A 156 6.02 -15.48 2.95
CA GLU A 156 5.25 -16.72 3.19
C GLU A 156 3.85 -16.43 3.74
N ARG A 157 3.73 -15.48 4.67
CA ARG A 157 2.41 -15.10 5.19
C ARG A 157 1.54 -14.45 4.11
N MET A 158 2.12 -13.67 3.19
CA MET A 158 1.40 -13.13 2.04
C MET A 158 0.82 -14.24 1.15
N LEU A 159 1.58 -15.32 0.89
CA LEU A 159 1.09 -16.46 0.09
C LEU A 159 -0.15 -17.15 0.70
N VAL A 160 -0.32 -17.05 2.01
CA VAL A 160 -1.52 -17.54 2.70
C VAL A 160 -2.62 -16.50 2.70
N ARG A 161 -2.26 -15.22 3.02
CA ARG A 161 -3.24 -14.14 3.20
C ARG A 161 -3.95 -13.75 1.89
N ILE A 162 -3.23 -13.70 0.79
CA ILE A 162 -3.79 -13.31 -0.50
C ILE A 162 -4.96 -14.23 -0.93
N PRO A 163 -4.83 -15.56 -0.94
CA PRO A 163 -5.96 -16.45 -1.19
C PRO A 163 -7.11 -16.35 -0.18
N GLU A 164 -6.81 -16.04 1.10
CA GLU A 164 -7.85 -15.79 2.10
C GLU A 164 -8.71 -14.57 1.70
N LEU A 165 -8.08 -13.47 1.28
CA LEU A 165 -8.78 -12.26 0.83
C LEU A 165 -9.64 -12.54 -0.41
N ALA A 166 -9.13 -13.29 -1.37
CA ALA A 166 -9.85 -13.66 -2.59
C ALA A 166 -11.09 -14.54 -2.36
N LYS A 167 -11.21 -15.17 -1.19
CA LYS A 167 -12.43 -15.92 -0.81
C LYS A 167 -13.56 -14.99 -0.34
N HIS A 168 -13.24 -13.78 0.07
CA HIS A 168 -14.17 -12.84 0.70
C HIS A 168 -14.43 -11.58 -0.14
N SER A 169 -13.64 -11.36 -1.19
CA SER A 169 -13.77 -10.20 -2.07
C SER A 169 -13.77 -10.60 -3.54
N ASP A 170 -14.65 -9.98 -4.33
CA ASP A 170 -14.67 -10.16 -5.79
C ASP A 170 -13.41 -9.63 -6.45
N HIS A 171 -12.83 -8.57 -5.87
CA HIS A 171 -11.60 -7.94 -6.32
C HIS A 171 -10.66 -7.71 -5.14
N VAL A 172 -9.38 -8.05 -5.32
CA VAL A 172 -8.32 -7.78 -4.36
C VAL A 172 -7.23 -6.98 -5.05
N LEU A 173 -6.90 -5.81 -4.51
CA LEU A 173 -5.84 -4.94 -5.00
C LEU A 173 -4.78 -4.79 -3.92
N ILE A 174 -3.62 -5.38 -4.14
CA ILE A 174 -2.47 -5.26 -3.24
C ILE A 174 -1.47 -4.31 -3.88
N VAL A 175 -1.23 -3.19 -3.21
CA VAL A 175 -0.31 -2.16 -3.66
C VAL A 175 0.70 -1.83 -2.56
N GLY A 176 1.82 -1.28 -2.94
CA GLY A 176 2.82 -0.83 -1.97
C GLY A 176 4.25 -0.97 -2.44
N ASP A 177 5.16 -0.92 -1.47
CA ASP A 177 6.58 -1.17 -1.68
C ASP A 177 6.90 -2.61 -1.27
N LEU A 178 7.03 -3.47 -2.26
CA LEU A 178 7.25 -4.90 -2.05
C LEU A 178 8.73 -5.26 -1.85
N ASN A 179 9.63 -4.29 -2.02
CA ASN A 179 11.07 -4.46 -1.81
C ASN A 179 11.70 -5.67 -2.54
N VAL A 180 11.11 -6.08 -3.66
CA VAL A 180 11.59 -7.15 -4.54
C VAL A 180 11.44 -6.72 -5.99
N GLY A 181 12.52 -6.76 -6.76
CA GLY A 181 12.46 -6.77 -8.21
C GLY A 181 12.22 -8.21 -8.69
N HIS A 182 11.14 -8.46 -9.41
CA HIS A 182 10.81 -9.79 -9.90
C HIS A 182 11.68 -10.18 -11.09
N THR A 183 11.79 -9.28 -12.06
CA THR A 183 12.53 -9.49 -13.31
C THR A 183 13.71 -8.52 -13.46
N GLU A 184 14.53 -8.74 -14.47
CA GLU A 184 15.65 -7.86 -14.80
C GLU A 184 15.20 -6.44 -15.18
N LEU A 185 13.96 -6.28 -15.63
CA LEU A 185 13.36 -5.01 -16.01
C LEU A 185 12.99 -4.15 -14.79
N ASP A 186 12.79 -4.76 -13.64
CA ASP A 186 12.28 -4.09 -12.43
C ASP A 186 13.38 -3.36 -11.66
N ILE A 187 14.65 -3.67 -11.94
CA ILE A 187 15.77 -3.14 -11.16
C ILE A 187 16.93 -2.66 -12.03
N LYS A 188 17.39 -1.45 -11.77
CA LYS A 188 18.62 -0.94 -12.40
C LYS A 188 19.85 -1.72 -11.92
N ASN A 189 20.78 -2.01 -12.85
CA ASN A 189 22.00 -2.75 -12.57
C ASN A 189 21.74 -4.16 -11.98
N TRP A 190 20.73 -4.86 -12.48
CA TRP A 190 20.32 -6.17 -12.00
C TRP A 190 21.45 -7.17 -11.84
N LYS A 191 22.45 -7.18 -12.75
CA LYS A 191 23.62 -8.09 -12.67
C LYS A 191 24.41 -7.95 -11.37
N ALA A 192 24.59 -6.72 -10.88
CA ALA A 192 25.30 -6.44 -9.63
C ALA A 192 24.43 -6.70 -8.38
N ASN A 193 23.12 -6.83 -8.54
CA ASN A 193 22.18 -7.01 -7.46
C ASN A 193 21.75 -8.46 -7.21
N GLN A 194 22.14 -9.43 -8.04
CA GLN A 194 21.74 -10.85 -7.94
C GLN A 194 22.04 -11.52 -6.59
N LYS A 195 22.97 -10.97 -5.81
CA LYS A 195 23.35 -11.48 -4.47
C LYS A 195 22.96 -10.50 -3.35
N ARG A 196 22.07 -9.56 -3.63
CA ARG A 196 21.62 -8.56 -2.66
C ARG A 196 20.14 -8.72 -2.35
N ALA A 197 19.75 -8.41 -1.12
CA ALA A 197 18.36 -8.32 -0.73
C ALA A 197 17.61 -7.35 -1.67
N GLY A 198 16.40 -7.74 -2.04
CA GLY A 198 15.58 -7.07 -3.07
C GLY A 198 15.70 -7.69 -4.48
N PHE A 199 16.67 -8.58 -4.72
CA PHE A 199 16.83 -9.26 -6.01
C PHE A 199 17.43 -10.67 -5.92
N LEU A 200 17.34 -11.30 -4.75
CA LEU A 200 17.79 -12.69 -4.58
C LEU A 200 16.91 -13.65 -5.39
N PRO A 201 17.46 -14.75 -5.92
CA PRO A 201 16.65 -15.76 -6.61
C PRO A 201 15.47 -16.26 -5.77
N GLU A 202 15.66 -16.46 -4.48
CA GLU A 202 14.65 -16.92 -3.53
C GLU A 202 13.51 -15.87 -3.37
N GLU A 203 13.84 -14.58 -3.32
CA GLU A 203 12.85 -13.50 -3.24
C GLU A 203 12.03 -13.43 -4.53
N ARG A 204 12.67 -13.57 -5.69
CA ARG A 204 12.02 -13.56 -7.00
C ARG A 204 11.06 -14.75 -7.17
N ALA A 205 11.44 -15.92 -6.64
CA ALA A 205 10.60 -17.12 -6.67
C ALA A 205 9.26 -16.94 -5.93
N TYR A 206 9.19 -16.05 -4.91
CA TYR A 206 7.90 -15.68 -4.31
C TYR A 206 6.97 -15.00 -5.32
N PHE A 207 7.51 -14.15 -6.16
CA PHE A 207 6.72 -13.45 -7.18
C PHE A 207 6.28 -14.39 -8.30
N ASP A 208 7.10 -15.39 -8.67
CA ASP A 208 6.67 -16.47 -9.56
C ASP A 208 5.44 -17.19 -8.98
N ARG A 209 5.42 -17.46 -7.67
CA ARG A 209 4.28 -18.07 -6.97
C ARG A 209 3.07 -17.15 -6.89
N PHE A 210 3.26 -15.84 -6.61
CA PHE A 210 2.15 -14.88 -6.60
C PHE A 210 1.46 -14.78 -7.95
N PHE A 211 2.20 -14.69 -9.04
CA PHE A 211 1.64 -14.50 -10.38
C PHE A 211 1.28 -15.84 -11.08
N GLY A 212 1.90 -16.95 -10.70
CA GLY A 212 1.65 -18.27 -11.26
C GLY A 212 0.67 -19.09 -10.41
N ASP A 213 1.10 -19.55 -9.25
CA ASP A 213 0.35 -20.51 -8.42
C ASP A 213 -0.93 -19.89 -7.85
N ILE A 214 -0.91 -18.62 -7.50
CA ILE A 214 -2.06 -17.89 -6.92
C ILE A 214 -2.87 -17.19 -8.01
N GLY A 215 -2.26 -16.89 -9.16
CA GLY A 215 -2.95 -16.28 -10.32
C GLY A 215 -3.24 -14.79 -10.17
N TYR A 216 -2.36 -14.04 -9.49
CA TYR A 216 -2.45 -12.57 -9.32
C TYR A 216 -1.60 -11.81 -10.30
#